data_ec3f494ce971308e28c9cfcc028ba984
#
_entry.id   ec3f494ce971308e28c9cfcc028ba984
#
_cell.length_a   1.000
_cell.length_b   1.000
_cell.length_c   1.000
_cell.angle_alpha   90.00
_cell.angle_beta   90.00
_cell.angle_gamma   90.00
#
_symmetry.space_group_name_H-M   'P 1'
#
loop_
_entity.id
_entity.type
_entity.pdbx_description
1 polymer ?
#
loop_
_entity_poly.entity_id
_entity_poly.type
_entity_poly.pdbx_seq_one_letter_code
_entity_poly.pdbx_strand_id
1 'polypeptide(L)'
;MNRIDELRLNLTTVKNSVQDACERAGRKFEDVTIIAVTKTWPASDVNLLAQLGVTDVGENRDQEAKAKKSEVSSTNLTWHAIGQIQTNKVKSIIQWADVVHSIDRLELVEVFAKQLAHAGKSIDVFVQVNLDEVPRDNRGGASTDEALALAQAVLSNEAFRLRGVMGVAPLHGDANRAFEHLASVSQALMQLDPTASAISAGMSDDYEIAIKNGATHLRLGSLILGHRTYSG
;
A
#
# COMPACT_ATOMS: atom_id res chain seq x y z
N MET A 1 -19.80 -7.37 22.73
CA MET A 1 -19.41 -6.14 21.98
C MET A 1 -19.85 -6.35 20.55
N ASN A 2 -20.54 -5.40 19.93
CA ASN A 2 -20.92 -5.53 18.52
C ASN A 2 -19.70 -5.21 17.60
N ARG A 3 -19.80 -5.50 16.29
CA ARG A 3 -18.66 -5.37 15.38
C ARG A 3 -18.14 -3.94 15.22
N ILE A 4 -19.03 -2.94 15.19
CA ILE A 4 -18.62 -1.53 15.06
C ILE A 4 -17.88 -1.03 16.31
N ASP A 5 -18.26 -1.49 17.49
CA ASP A 5 -17.58 -1.10 18.73
C ASP A 5 -16.19 -1.74 18.83
N GLU A 6 -16.06 -2.98 18.39
CA GLU A 6 -14.77 -3.66 18.28
C GLU A 6 -13.83 -2.91 17.31
N LEU A 7 -14.31 -2.60 16.10
CA LEU A 7 -13.53 -1.84 15.12
C LEU A 7 -13.15 -0.44 15.63
N ARG A 8 -14.06 0.24 16.33
CA ARG A 8 -13.79 1.55 16.94
C ARG A 8 -12.68 1.48 17.98
N LEU A 9 -12.74 0.49 18.86
CA LEU A 9 -11.72 0.27 19.89
C LEU A 9 -10.34 0.01 19.23
N ASN A 10 -10.30 -0.92 18.27
CA ASN A 10 -9.07 -1.27 17.57
C ASN A 10 -8.48 -0.06 16.81
N LEU A 11 -9.31 0.68 16.07
CA LEU A 11 -8.87 1.90 15.36
C LEU A 11 -8.33 2.95 16.31
N THR A 12 -8.97 3.17 17.46
CA THR A 12 -8.49 4.12 18.48
C THR A 12 -7.13 3.68 19.01
N THR A 13 -6.99 2.40 19.35
CA THR A 13 -5.72 1.83 19.83
C THR A 13 -4.62 1.99 18.78
N VAL A 14 -4.91 1.63 17.51
CA VAL A 14 -3.94 1.76 16.42
C VAL A 14 -3.53 3.21 16.21
N LYS A 15 -4.49 4.15 16.15
CA LYS A 15 -4.18 5.57 15.97
C LYS A 15 -3.29 6.11 17.07
N ASN A 16 -3.57 5.78 18.32
CA ASN A 16 -2.73 6.18 19.47
C ASN A 16 -1.32 5.59 19.36
N SER A 17 -1.21 4.30 19.05
CA SER A 17 0.10 3.64 18.91
C SER A 17 0.92 4.20 17.74
N VAL A 18 0.28 4.53 16.62
CA VAL A 18 0.94 5.20 15.47
C VAL A 18 1.36 6.62 15.85
N GLN A 19 0.52 7.36 16.57
CA GLN A 19 0.87 8.69 17.07
C GLN A 19 2.10 8.64 17.98
N ASP A 20 2.10 7.75 18.97
CA ASP A 20 3.25 7.55 19.87
C ASP A 20 4.52 7.17 19.11
N ALA A 21 4.41 6.35 18.07
CA ALA A 21 5.54 5.97 17.22
C ALA A 21 6.06 7.17 16.39
N CYS A 22 5.16 8.00 15.86
CA CYS A 22 5.53 9.24 15.17
C CYS A 22 6.25 10.21 16.11
N GLU A 23 5.73 10.42 17.32
CA GLU A 23 6.36 11.30 18.32
C GLU A 23 7.78 10.83 18.69
N ARG A 24 7.96 9.50 18.92
CA ARG A 24 9.29 8.92 19.16
C ARG A 24 10.26 9.10 18.00
N ALA A 25 9.72 9.16 16.76
CA ALA A 25 10.51 9.39 15.55
C ALA A 25 10.70 10.87 15.20
N GLY A 26 10.18 11.82 16.01
CA GLY A 26 10.20 13.25 15.72
C GLY A 26 9.36 13.66 14.51
N ARG A 27 8.30 12.90 14.20
CA ARG A 27 7.40 13.11 13.06
C ARG A 27 5.99 13.48 13.52
N LYS A 28 5.21 14.06 12.64
CA LYS A 28 3.79 14.34 12.90
C LYS A 28 2.94 13.14 12.50
N PHE A 29 1.86 12.92 13.23
CA PHE A 29 0.88 11.87 12.90
C PHE A 29 0.25 12.10 11.52
N GLU A 30 0.00 13.36 11.16
CA GLU A 30 -0.60 13.78 9.89
C GLU A 30 0.28 13.45 8.66
N ASP A 31 1.58 13.18 8.86
CA ASP A 31 2.49 12.75 7.79
C ASP A 31 2.30 11.27 7.44
N VAL A 32 1.42 10.54 8.17
CA VAL A 32 1.25 9.10 8.04
C VAL A 32 -0.19 8.73 7.70
N THR A 33 -0.38 8.11 6.56
CA THR A 33 -1.65 7.51 6.14
C THR A 33 -1.76 6.08 6.63
N ILE A 34 -2.85 5.75 7.32
CA ILE A 34 -3.16 4.38 7.73
C ILE A 34 -4.09 3.76 6.70
N ILE A 35 -3.60 2.78 5.94
CA ILE A 35 -4.39 1.97 5.03
C ILE A 35 -4.91 0.76 5.78
N ALA A 36 -6.23 0.67 5.95
CA ALA A 36 -6.88 -0.49 6.55
C ALA A 36 -6.89 -1.65 5.54
N VAL A 37 -6.12 -2.71 5.81
CA VAL A 37 -6.03 -3.87 4.91
C VAL A 37 -7.22 -4.79 5.14
N THR A 38 -8.17 -4.74 4.23
CA THR A 38 -9.49 -5.38 4.34
C THR A 38 -9.59 -6.72 3.60
N LYS A 39 -8.46 -7.24 3.07
CA LYS A 39 -8.43 -8.57 2.44
C LYS A 39 -9.09 -9.62 3.32
N THR A 40 -9.89 -10.50 2.73
CA THR A 40 -10.63 -11.59 3.40
C THR A 40 -11.76 -11.16 4.34
N TRP A 41 -12.00 -9.87 4.53
CA TRP A 41 -13.11 -9.34 5.31
C TRP A 41 -14.27 -8.89 4.40
N PRO A 42 -15.54 -8.95 4.85
CA PRO A 42 -16.69 -8.61 4.00
C PRO A 42 -16.81 -7.10 3.74
N ALA A 43 -17.58 -6.73 2.72
CA ALA A 43 -17.89 -5.34 2.40
C ALA A 43 -18.59 -4.60 3.56
N SER A 44 -19.35 -5.32 4.41
CA SER A 44 -19.95 -4.76 5.62
C SER A 44 -18.91 -4.16 6.58
N ASP A 45 -17.74 -4.82 6.74
CA ASP A 45 -16.67 -4.30 7.60
C ASP A 45 -16.04 -3.03 6.99
N VAL A 46 -15.91 -2.97 5.66
CA VAL A 46 -15.44 -1.76 4.96
C VAL A 46 -16.42 -0.60 5.17
N ASN A 47 -17.73 -0.85 5.09
CA ASN A 47 -18.75 0.16 5.38
C ASN A 47 -18.68 0.66 6.83
N LEU A 48 -18.44 -0.24 7.80
CA LEU A 48 -18.27 0.14 9.21
C LEU A 48 -16.99 0.97 9.41
N LEU A 49 -15.88 0.60 8.75
CA LEU A 49 -14.63 1.37 8.80
C LEU A 49 -14.83 2.78 8.22
N ALA A 50 -15.53 2.90 7.10
CA ALA A 50 -15.86 4.20 6.52
C ALA A 50 -16.72 5.08 7.47
N GLN A 51 -17.70 4.49 8.17
CA GLN A 51 -18.50 5.18 9.21
C GLN A 51 -17.62 5.64 10.39
N LEU A 52 -16.52 4.95 10.66
CA LEU A 52 -15.55 5.31 11.70
C LEU A 52 -14.46 6.28 11.20
N GLY A 53 -14.61 6.81 9.97
CA GLY A 53 -13.71 7.82 9.41
C GLY A 53 -12.44 7.27 8.77
N VAL A 54 -12.40 5.97 8.42
CA VAL A 54 -11.34 5.42 7.58
C VAL A 54 -11.56 5.90 6.15
N THR A 55 -10.51 6.39 5.52
CA THR A 55 -10.51 6.92 4.14
C THR A 55 -9.74 6.04 3.17
N ASP A 56 -8.88 5.14 3.67
CA ASP A 56 -7.94 4.38 2.88
C ASP A 56 -8.06 2.88 3.18
N VAL A 57 -8.36 2.08 2.15
CA VAL A 57 -8.54 0.62 2.28
C VAL A 57 -7.65 -0.12 1.30
N GLY A 58 -7.05 -1.23 1.75
CA GLY A 58 -6.08 -2.00 0.97
C GLY A 58 -6.57 -3.42 0.66
N GLU A 59 -6.43 -3.83 -0.60
CA GLU A 59 -6.81 -5.14 -1.09
C GLU A 59 -5.68 -5.84 -1.83
N ASN A 60 -5.61 -7.16 -1.68
CA ASN A 60 -4.58 -7.97 -2.31
C ASN A 60 -5.05 -8.68 -3.58
N ARG A 61 -6.35 -9.03 -3.66
CA ARG A 61 -6.90 -9.89 -4.71
C ARG A 61 -7.92 -9.14 -5.54
N ASP A 62 -7.68 -9.05 -6.85
CA ASP A 62 -8.53 -8.34 -7.81
C ASP A 62 -10.01 -8.72 -7.74
N GLN A 63 -10.33 -10.02 -7.77
CA GLN A 63 -11.72 -10.46 -7.77
C GLN A 63 -12.46 -10.09 -6.48
N GLU A 64 -11.80 -10.24 -5.34
CA GLU A 64 -12.34 -9.89 -4.03
C GLU A 64 -12.57 -8.37 -3.93
N ALA A 65 -11.58 -7.58 -4.32
CA ALA A 65 -11.64 -6.12 -4.28
C ALA A 65 -12.76 -5.56 -5.16
N LYS A 66 -12.87 -6.07 -6.40
CA LYS A 66 -13.91 -5.65 -7.35
C LYS A 66 -15.32 -5.94 -6.83
N ALA A 67 -15.57 -7.16 -6.33
CA ALA A 67 -16.85 -7.51 -5.74
C ALA A 67 -17.16 -6.62 -4.54
N LYS A 68 -16.20 -6.48 -3.64
CA LYS A 68 -16.33 -5.68 -2.42
C LYS A 68 -16.61 -4.20 -2.73
N LYS A 69 -15.90 -3.59 -3.68
CA LYS A 69 -16.14 -2.19 -4.08
C LYS A 69 -17.55 -1.97 -4.61
N SER A 70 -18.14 -2.96 -5.28
CA SER A 70 -19.54 -2.85 -5.79
C SER A 70 -20.60 -2.92 -4.67
N GLU A 71 -20.27 -3.50 -3.51
CA GLU A 71 -21.16 -3.63 -2.35
C GLU A 71 -20.96 -2.53 -1.30
N VAL A 72 -19.85 -1.79 -1.39
CA VAL A 72 -19.55 -0.70 -0.46
C VAL A 72 -20.29 0.56 -0.88
N SER A 73 -21.06 1.13 0.05
CA SER A 73 -21.87 2.32 -0.19
C SER A 73 -21.11 3.63 -0.04
N SER A 74 -19.97 3.64 0.65
CA SER A 74 -19.15 4.86 0.84
C SER A 74 -18.41 5.22 -0.44
N THR A 75 -18.53 6.48 -0.86
CA THR A 75 -17.83 7.04 -2.03
C THR A 75 -16.51 7.73 -1.67
N ASN A 76 -16.22 7.91 -0.38
CA ASN A 76 -15.06 8.67 0.10
C ASN A 76 -13.87 7.76 0.47
N LEU A 77 -13.80 6.57 -0.12
CA LEU A 77 -12.71 5.63 0.12
C LEU A 77 -11.72 5.63 -1.03
N THR A 78 -10.45 5.78 -0.72
CA THR A 78 -9.32 5.48 -1.61
C THR A 78 -9.02 3.98 -1.55
N TRP A 79 -9.04 3.32 -2.69
CA TRP A 79 -8.81 1.89 -2.80
C TRP A 79 -7.39 1.61 -3.27
N HIS A 80 -6.62 0.94 -2.43
CA HIS A 80 -5.23 0.60 -2.70
C HIS A 80 -5.08 -0.87 -3.13
N ALA A 81 -4.55 -1.09 -4.33
CA ALA A 81 -4.07 -2.41 -4.75
C ALA A 81 -2.66 -2.63 -4.17
N ILE A 82 -2.56 -3.48 -3.15
CA ILE A 82 -1.30 -3.70 -2.41
C ILE A 82 -0.70 -5.10 -2.61
N GLY A 83 -1.40 -5.98 -3.30
CA GLY A 83 -0.92 -7.32 -3.66
C GLY A 83 -0.15 -7.33 -4.97
N GLN A 84 0.62 -8.39 -5.21
CA GLN A 84 1.31 -8.62 -6.47
C GLN A 84 0.32 -8.72 -7.64
N ILE A 85 0.64 -8.07 -8.76
CA ILE A 85 -0.26 -7.95 -9.90
C ILE A 85 0.19 -8.82 -11.06
N GLN A 86 -0.73 -9.66 -11.54
CA GLN A 86 -0.59 -10.34 -12.83
C GLN A 86 -1.04 -9.41 -13.96
N THR A 87 -0.33 -9.39 -15.09
CA THR A 87 -0.61 -8.49 -16.22
C THR A 87 -2.01 -8.64 -16.79
N ASN A 88 -2.56 -9.87 -16.81
CA ASN A 88 -3.94 -10.15 -17.26
C ASN A 88 -5.03 -9.57 -16.33
N LYS A 89 -4.69 -9.11 -15.13
CA LYS A 89 -5.62 -8.51 -14.16
C LYS A 89 -5.68 -6.98 -14.24
N VAL A 90 -4.75 -6.33 -14.91
CA VAL A 90 -4.65 -4.86 -14.98
C VAL A 90 -5.95 -4.22 -15.43
N LYS A 91 -6.60 -4.75 -16.50
CA LYS A 91 -7.90 -4.24 -16.99
C LYS A 91 -8.99 -4.25 -15.92
N SER A 92 -8.98 -5.21 -15.01
CA SER A 92 -9.92 -5.28 -13.90
C SER A 92 -9.50 -4.33 -12.77
N ILE A 93 -8.22 -4.27 -12.43
CA ILE A 93 -7.69 -3.46 -11.34
C ILE A 93 -7.97 -1.98 -11.55
N ILE A 94 -7.81 -1.44 -12.75
CA ILE A 94 -8.11 -0.02 -13.06
C ILE A 94 -9.60 0.35 -12.93
N GLN A 95 -10.49 -0.62 -12.69
CA GLN A 95 -11.91 -0.35 -12.43
C GLN A 95 -12.19 -0.08 -10.95
N TRP A 96 -11.35 -0.57 -10.05
CA TRP A 96 -11.58 -0.44 -8.62
C TRP A 96 -10.45 0.26 -7.85
N ALA A 97 -9.18 0.12 -8.28
CA ALA A 97 -8.05 0.71 -7.59
C ALA A 97 -7.89 2.20 -7.98
N ASP A 98 -7.64 3.01 -6.98
CA ASP A 98 -7.24 4.42 -7.11
C ASP A 98 -5.72 4.56 -7.01
N VAL A 99 -5.08 3.65 -6.24
CA VAL A 99 -3.63 3.60 -6.02
C VAL A 99 -3.12 2.17 -6.18
N VAL A 100 -1.99 1.99 -6.87
CA VAL A 100 -1.30 0.71 -7.03
C VAL A 100 0.06 0.77 -6.36
N HIS A 101 0.35 -0.18 -5.46
CA HIS A 101 1.59 -0.19 -4.68
C HIS A 101 2.66 -1.15 -5.23
N SER A 102 2.32 -1.97 -6.21
CA SER A 102 3.13 -3.12 -6.62
C SER A 102 3.59 -3.06 -8.08
N ILE A 103 4.04 -1.89 -8.54
CA ILE A 103 4.71 -1.76 -9.84
C ILE A 103 6.15 -2.25 -9.68
N ASP A 104 6.44 -3.44 -10.20
CA ASP A 104 7.71 -4.14 -9.98
C ASP A 104 8.47 -4.53 -11.26
N ARG A 105 7.91 -4.26 -12.45
CA ARG A 105 8.53 -4.59 -13.76
C ARG A 105 7.96 -3.76 -14.90
N LEU A 106 8.76 -3.53 -15.94
CA LEU A 106 8.41 -2.69 -17.10
C LEU A 106 7.19 -3.20 -17.86
N GLU A 107 7.05 -4.51 -18.04
CA GLU A 107 5.87 -5.11 -18.69
C GLU A 107 4.57 -4.66 -18.02
N LEU A 108 4.59 -4.54 -16.68
CA LEU A 108 3.41 -4.10 -15.93
C LEU A 108 3.10 -2.62 -16.20
N VAL A 109 4.11 -1.76 -16.26
CA VAL A 109 3.95 -0.34 -16.64
C VAL A 109 3.32 -0.21 -18.04
N GLU A 110 3.83 -0.96 -19.02
CA GLU A 110 3.33 -0.95 -20.40
C GLU A 110 1.85 -1.37 -20.49
N VAL A 111 1.49 -2.47 -19.78
CA VAL A 111 0.11 -2.97 -19.76
C VAL A 111 -0.82 -1.98 -19.06
N PHE A 112 -0.42 -1.38 -17.93
CA PHE A 112 -1.20 -0.33 -17.26
C PHE A 112 -1.37 0.88 -18.18
N ALA A 113 -0.30 1.39 -18.78
CA ALA A 113 -0.35 2.54 -19.69
C ALA A 113 -1.37 2.33 -20.82
N LYS A 114 -1.32 1.18 -21.48
CA LYS A 114 -2.28 0.80 -22.53
C LYS A 114 -3.73 0.77 -22.04
N GLN A 115 -3.99 0.16 -20.88
CA GLN A 115 -5.34 0.02 -20.34
C GLN A 115 -5.88 1.36 -19.82
N LEU A 116 -5.05 2.18 -19.20
CA LEU A 116 -5.41 3.52 -18.72
C LEU A 116 -5.75 4.45 -19.89
N ALA A 117 -4.92 4.47 -20.94
CA ALA A 117 -5.18 5.25 -22.15
C ALA A 117 -6.50 4.84 -22.80
N HIS A 118 -6.79 3.54 -22.91
CA HIS A 118 -8.06 3.04 -23.44
C HIS A 118 -9.27 3.46 -22.57
N ALA A 119 -9.08 3.52 -21.26
CA ALA A 119 -10.14 3.89 -20.31
C ALA A 119 -10.27 5.41 -20.07
N GLY A 120 -9.36 6.24 -20.59
CA GLY A 120 -9.31 7.68 -20.30
C GLY A 120 -9.09 7.98 -18.82
N LYS A 121 -8.31 7.14 -18.12
CA LYS A 121 -8.07 7.24 -16.67
C LYS A 121 -6.61 7.52 -16.38
N SER A 122 -6.36 8.02 -15.17
CA SER A 122 -5.04 8.09 -14.56
C SER A 122 -5.05 7.35 -13.21
N ILE A 123 -3.86 6.95 -12.71
CA ILE A 123 -3.74 6.19 -11.47
C ILE A 123 -2.48 6.61 -10.69
N ASP A 124 -2.58 6.59 -9.38
CA ASP A 124 -1.45 6.78 -8.49
C ASP A 124 -0.66 5.48 -8.34
N VAL A 125 0.66 5.55 -8.38
CA VAL A 125 1.49 4.35 -8.30
C VAL A 125 2.69 4.50 -7.39
N PHE A 126 3.07 3.39 -6.75
CA PHE A 126 4.34 3.20 -6.07
C PHE A 126 5.15 2.15 -6.83
N VAL A 127 6.46 2.36 -6.92
CA VAL A 127 7.38 1.34 -7.39
C VAL A 127 7.71 0.41 -6.23
N GLN A 128 7.49 -0.88 -6.42
CA GLN A 128 7.82 -1.88 -5.41
C GLN A 128 9.29 -2.29 -5.51
N VAL A 129 10.00 -2.13 -4.39
CA VAL A 129 11.41 -2.50 -4.21
C VAL A 129 11.50 -3.84 -3.50
N ASN A 130 12.37 -4.73 -3.97
CA ASN A 130 12.70 -5.97 -3.27
C ASN A 130 13.67 -5.66 -2.12
N LEU A 131 13.29 -6.02 -0.92
CA LEU A 131 14.08 -5.79 0.30
C LEU A 131 14.71 -7.07 0.86
N ASP A 132 14.58 -8.20 0.17
CA ASP A 132 15.24 -9.44 0.58
C ASP A 132 16.74 -9.38 0.24
N GLU A 133 17.60 -9.80 1.16
CA GLU A 133 19.05 -9.90 0.92
C GLU A 133 19.39 -10.92 -0.18
N VAL A 134 18.58 -11.97 -0.27
CA VAL A 134 18.65 -12.96 -1.34
C VAL A 134 17.31 -12.98 -2.06
N PRO A 135 17.26 -12.67 -3.37
CA PRO A 135 16.02 -12.71 -4.12
C PRO A 135 15.33 -14.07 -4.00
N ARG A 136 14.02 -14.06 -3.75
CA ARG A 136 13.19 -15.27 -3.68
C ARG A 136 12.15 -15.24 -4.80
N ASP A 137 12.02 -16.34 -5.52
CA ASP A 137 11.11 -16.45 -6.70
C ASP A 137 9.65 -16.07 -6.44
N ASN A 138 9.21 -16.05 -5.17
CA ASN A 138 7.84 -15.79 -4.78
C ASN A 138 7.61 -14.40 -4.16
N ARG A 139 8.61 -13.51 -4.15
CA ARG A 139 8.47 -12.13 -3.65
C ARG A 139 8.68 -11.15 -4.79
N GLY A 140 7.65 -10.34 -5.05
CA GLY A 140 7.74 -9.24 -6.02
C GLY A 140 8.61 -8.10 -5.52
N GLY A 141 9.04 -7.27 -6.44
CA GLY A 141 9.84 -6.07 -6.20
C GLY A 141 11.07 -6.03 -7.10
N ALA A 142 11.40 -4.85 -7.56
CA ALA A 142 12.56 -4.55 -8.39
C ALA A 142 13.82 -4.38 -7.53
N SER A 143 15.00 -4.64 -8.08
CA SER A 143 16.26 -4.16 -7.52
C SER A 143 16.31 -2.62 -7.52
N THR A 144 17.30 -2.03 -6.85
CA THR A 144 17.44 -0.56 -6.81
C THR A 144 17.53 0.05 -8.20
N ASP A 145 18.37 -0.51 -9.08
CA ASP A 145 18.57 0.01 -10.43
C ASP A 145 17.31 -0.16 -11.30
N GLU A 146 16.65 -1.30 -11.21
CA GLU A 146 15.37 -1.54 -11.88
C GLU A 146 14.27 -0.61 -11.36
N ALA A 147 14.24 -0.31 -10.06
CA ALA A 147 13.25 0.60 -9.47
C ALA A 147 13.39 2.03 -10.02
N LEU A 148 14.60 2.52 -10.22
CA LEU A 148 14.83 3.82 -10.85
C LEU A 148 14.46 3.83 -12.33
N ALA A 149 14.73 2.75 -13.06
CA ALA A 149 14.29 2.59 -14.46
C ALA A 149 12.76 2.54 -14.56
N LEU A 150 12.09 1.85 -13.64
CA LEU A 150 10.63 1.82 -13.54
C LEU A 150 10.04 3.20 -13.24
N ALA A 151 10.65 3.94 -12.31
CA ALA A 151 10.23 5.31 -12.00
C ALA A 151 10.30 6.21 -13.24
N GLN A 152 11.38 6.13 -14.03
CA GLN A 152 11.51 6.88 -15.29
C GLN A 152 10.44 6.48 -16.31
N ALA A 153 10.15 5.19 -16.46
CA ALA A 153 9.10 4.70 -17.36
C ALA A 153 7.70 5.19 -16.93
N VAL A 154 7.42 5.18 -15.63
CA VAL A 154 6.18 5.72 -15.05
C VAL A 154 6.07 7.23 -15.32
N LEU A 155 7.12 8.00 -15.05
CA LEU A 155 7.16 9.46 -15.25
C LEU A 155 7.05 9.87 -16.72
N SER A 156 7.42 9.01 -17.65
CA SER A 156 7.30 9.25 -19.09
C SER A 156 5.87 9.13 -19.62
N ASN A 157 4.87 8.83 -18.76
CA ASN A 157 3.49 8.62 -19.17
C ASN A 157 2.51 9.34 -18.23
N GLU A 158 1.79 10.33 -18.77
CA GLU A 158 0.85 11.20 -18.03
C GLU A 158 -0.34 10.47 -17.37
N ALA A 159 -0.59 9.21 -17.74
CA ALA A 159 -1.63 8.41 -17.08
C ALA A 159 -1.23 7.95 -15.68
N PHE A 160 0.04 8.09 -15.31
CA PHE A 160 0.52 7.76 -13.96
C PHE A 160 0.84 9.01 -13.14
N ARG A 161 0.61 8.90 -11.85
CA ARG A 161 1.18 9.82 -10.86
C ARG A 161 2.07 8.99 -9.94
N LEU A 162 3.39 9.15 -10.08
CA LEU A 162 4.36 8.49 -9.22
C LEU A 162 4.29 9.08 -7.82
N ARG A 163 3.98 8.25 -6.82
CA ARG A 163 3.89 8.68 -5.42
C ARG A 163 5.20 8.45 -4.65
N GLY A 164 5.94 7.41 -5.03
CA GLY A 164 7.17 7.02 -4.37
C GLY A 164 7.45 5.52 -4.45
N VAL A 165 7.96 4.95 -3.37
CA VAL A 165 8.37 3.55 -3.28
C VAL A 165 7.52 2.73 -2.31
N MET A 166 7.40 1.43 -2.58
CA MET A 166 6.81 0.47 -1.65
C MET A 166 7.78 -0.66 -1.34
N GLY A 167 7.78 -1.13 -0.11
CA GLY A 167 8.55 -2.30 0.29
C GLY A 167 7.86 -3.12 1.38
N VAL A 168 8.24 -4.40 1.45
CA VAL A 168 7.84 -5.33 2.51
C VAL A 168 9.12 -5.91 3.12
N ALA A 169 9.31 -5.73 4.42
CA ALA A 169 10.47 -6.27 5.11
C ALA A 169 10.57 -7.80 4.99
N PRO A 170 11.77 -8.36 4.97
CA PRO A 170 11.98 -9.81 4.98
C PRO A 170 11.36 -10.45 6.21
N LEU A 171 10.70 -11.62 6.05
CA LEU A 171 10.02 -12.31 7.15
C LEU A 171 10.97 -12.72 8.30
N HIS A 172 12.23 -13.02 7.99
CA HIS A 172 13.27 -13.45 8.93
C HIS A 172 14.54 -12.61 8.83
N GLY A 173 14.39 -11.33 8.41
CA GLY A 173 15.50 -10.40 8.26
C GLY A 173 15.40 -9.21 9.22
N ASP A 174 16.37 -8.32 9.12
CA ASP A 174 16.39 -7.06 9.86
C ASP A 174 15.47 -6.04 9.16
N ALA A 175 14.29 -5.79 9.74
CA ALA A 175 13.33 -4.83 9.23
C ALA A 175 13.89 -3.39 9.22
N ASN A 176 14.76 -3.03 10.19
CA ASN A 176 15.35 -1.69 10.23
C ASN A 176 16.27 -1.49 9.03
N ARG A 177 17.17 -2.44 8.77
CA ARG A 177 18.07 -2.39 7.61
C ARG A 177 17.30 -2.38 6.29
N ALA A 178 16.23 -3.17 6.19
CA ALA A 178 15.38 -3.22 5.00
C ALA A 178 14.70 -1.86 4.75
N PHE A 179 14.17 -1.21 5.77
CA PHE A 179 13.52 0.10 5.61
C PHE A 179 14.51 1.26 5.46
N GLU A 180 15.71 1.18 6.04
CA GLU A 180 16.81 2.11 5.73
C GLU A 180 17.18 2.03 4.24
N HIS A 181 17.27 0.82 3.69
CA HIS A 181 17.50 0.63 2.26
C HIS A 181 16.34 1.22 1.41
N LEU A 182 15.09 0.96 1.77
CA LEU A 182 13.94 1.53 1.08
C LEU A 182 13.94 3.06 1.09
N ALA A 183 14.30 3.66 2.22
CA ALA A 183 14.44 5.11 2.35
C ALA A 183 15.54 5.66 1.43
N SER A 184 16.68 4.95 1.29
CA SER A 184 17.74 5.35 0.35
C SER A 184 17.29 5.30 -1.11
N VAL A 185 16.51 4.28 -1.50
CA VAL A 185 15.92 4.21 -2.84
C VAL A 185 14.91 5.33 -3.06
N SER A 186 14.08 5.66 -2.04
CA SER A 186 13.17 6.81 -2.11
C SER A 186 13.92 8.12 -2.35
N GLN A 187 15.05 8.36 -1.66
CA GLN A 187 15.88 9.54 -1.87
C GLN A 187 16.45 9.61 -3.29
N ALA A 188 16.89 8.47 -3.84
CA ALA A 188 17.39 8.42 -5.22
C ALA A 188 16.25 8.68 -6.23
N LEU A 189 15.04 8.16 -5.98
CA LEU A 189 13.87 8.39 -6.82
C LEU A 189 13.42 9.85 -6.79
N MET A 190 13.51 10.54 -5.64
CA MET A 190 13.22 11.98 -5.52
C MET A 190 14.18 12.87 -6.32
N GLN A 191 15.33 12.37 -6.76
CA GLN A 191 16.18 13.11 -7.73
C GLN A 191 15.56 13.13 -9.13
N LEU A 192 14.68 12.17 -9.44
CA LEU A 192 13.93 12.14 -10.71
C LEU A 192 12.65 12.97 -10.61
N ASP A 193 11.94 12.85 -9.52
CA ASP A 193 10.72 13.61 -9.20
C ASP A 193 10.65 13.94 -7.70
N PRO A 194 10.92 15.20 -7.28
CA PRO A 194 10.85 15.59 -5.88
C PRO A 194 9.47 15.41 -5.22
N THR A 195 8.40 15.30 -6.00
CA THR A 195 7.04 15.09 -5.47
C THR A 195 6.76 13.64 -5.11
N ALA A 196 7.54 12.69 -5.65
CA ALA A 196 7.40 11.26 -5.41
C ALA A 196 8.11 10.83 -4.10
N SER A 197 7.77 11.46 -2.99
CA SER A 197 8.44 11.32 -1.69
C SER A 197 7.79 10.29 -0.76
N ALA A 198 6.68 9.68 -1.17
CA ALA A 198 5.94 8.78 -0.30
C ALA A 198 6.64 7.41 -0.18
N ILE A 199 6.60 6.83 1.03
CA ILE A 199 7.13 5.49 1.32
C ILE A 199 5.99 4.65 1.88
N SER A 200 5.57 3.63 1.12
CA SER A 200 4.60 2.64 1.57
C SER A 200 5.34 1.46 2.19
N ALA A 201 5.40 1.42 3.51
CA ALA A 201 6.08 0.38 4.29
C ALA A 201 5.45 0.26 5.68
N GLY A 202 5.66 -0.87 6.32
CA GLY A 202 5.13 -1.13 7.65
C GLY A 202 3.77 -1.83 7.63
N MET A 203 3.75 -2.96 8.33
CA MET A 203 2.59 -3.79 8.63
C MET A 203 2.43 -3.93 10.15
N SER A 204 1.51 -4.76 10.61
CA SER A 204 1.16 -4.89 12.03
C SER A 204 2.35 -5.15 12.97
N ASP A 205 3.39 -5.83 12.48
CA ASP A 205 4.52 -6.26 13.32
C ASP A 205 5.75 -5.33 13.21
N ASP A 206 5.80 -4.45 12.20
CA ASP A 206 7.00 -3.67 11.89
C ASP A 206 6.74 -2.17 11.58
N TYR A 207 5.49 -1.69 11.74
CA TYR A 207 5.11 -0.31 11.42
C TYR A 207 5.90 0.75 12.22
N GLU A 208 6.27 0.48 13.47
CA GLU A 208 7.04 1.43 14.28
C GLU A 208 8.43 1.64 13.68
N ILE A 209 9.07 0.54 13.23
CA ILE A 209 10.37 0.59 12.56
C ILE A 209 10.23 1.31 11.21
N ALA A 210 9.15 1.05 10.48
CA ALA A 210 8.87 1.71 9.21
C ALA A 210 8.69 3.24 9.39
N ILE A 211 7.94 3.67 10.42
CA ILE A 211 7.76 5.10 10.75
C ILE A 211 9.11 5.76 11.05
N LYS A 212 9.95 5.12 11.85
CA LYS A 212 11.31 5.62 12.18
C LYS A 212 12.15 5.83 10.91
N ASN A 213 11.95 4.99 9.90
CA ASN A 213 12.66 5.05 8.61
C ASN A 213 11.89 5.82 7.52
N GLY A 214 10.93 6.68 7.90
CA GLY A 214 10.29 7.62 6.98
C GLY A 214 9.02 7.12 6.28
N ALA A 215 8.46 5.95 6.64
CA ALA A 215 7.21 5.48 6.05
C ALA A 215 6.08 6.52 6.20
N THR A 216 5.36 6.75 5.10
CA THR A 216 4.22 7.67 5.02
C THR A 216 2.89 6.93 4.86
N HIS A 217 2.91 5.67 4.44
CA HIS A 217 1.73 4.83 4.24
C HIS A 217 1.94 3.48 4.93
N LEU A 218 1.15 3.24 5.99
CA LEU A 218 1.17 1.99 6.75
C LEU A 218 0.04 1.09 6.27
N ARG A 219 0.28 -0.22 6.15
CA ARG A 219 -0.70 -1.21 5.71
C ARG A 219 -1.08 -2.13 6.86
N LEU A 220 -2.09 -1.72 7.63
CA LEU A 220 -2.48 -2.38 8.88
C LEU A 220 -3.76 -3.19 8.70
N GLY A 221 -3.70 -4.48 8.96
CA GLY A 221 -4.83 -5.40 8.84
C GLY A 221 -5.28 -5.94 10.19
N SER A 222 -4.52 -6.90 10.74
CA SER A 222 -4.88 -7.62 11.97
C SER A 222 -5.07 -6.72 13.19
N LEU A 223 -4.32 -5.63 13.30
CA LEU A 223 -4.48 -4.67 14.40
C LEU A 223 -5.84 -3.92 14.34
N ILE A 224 -6.40 -3.73 13.15
CA ILE A 224 -7.68 -3.01 12.95
C ILE A 224 -8.84 -4.00 12.95
N LEU A 225 -8.75 -5.04 12.14
CA LEU A 225 -9.85 -5.97 11.86
C LEU A 225 -9.85 -7.20 12.76
N GLY A 226 -8.77 -7.43 13.51
CA GLY A 226 -8.58 -8.61 14.34
C GLY A 226 -8.02 -9.81 13.55
N HIS A 227 -7.83 -10.91 14.23
CA HIS A 227 -7.45 -12.18 13.63
C HIS A 227 -8.70 -12.98 13.25
N ARG A 228 -8.76 -13.51 12.04
CA ARG A 228 -9.81 -14.47 11.69
C ARG A 228 -9.60 -15.76 12.48
N THR A 229 -10.56 -16.12 13.29
CA THR A 229 -10.71 -17.51 13.71
C THR A 229 -11.21 -18.30 12.50
N TYR A 230 -10.36 -19.10 11.89
CA TYR A 230 -10.83 -20.10 10.94
C TYR A 230 -11.70 -21.09 11.74
N SER A 231 -13.01 -20.94 11.62
CA SER A 231 -13.92 -22.02 11.96
C SER A 231 -13.71 -23.09 10.90
N GLY A 232 -13.00 -24.18 11.27
CA GLY A 232 -12.77 -25.34 10.42
C GLY A 232 -14.09 -26.07 10.08
#